data_f5c931596b7c7fecc43591273dd0f3b1
#
_entry.id   f5c931596b7c7fecc43591273dd0f3b1
#
_cell.length_a   1.000
_cell.length_b   1.000
_cell.length_c   1.000
_cell.angle_alpha   90.00
_cell.angle_beta   90.00
_cell.angle_gamma   90.00
#
_symmetry.space_group_name_H-M   'P 1'
#
loop_
_entity.id
_entity.type
_entity.pdbx_description
1 polymer ?
#
loop_
_entity_poly.entity_id
_entity_poly.type
_entity_poly.pdbx_seq_one_letter_code
_entity_poly.pdbx_strand_id
1 'polypeptide(L)'
;MTVSSNAEVGPAGELPAEQVVVAARMVREGRLISLASPRFPGMPLFPGHPPFQVLNYRTPRGIRVAGAQPWGPLNDAGLGYMAEYVMATSHSGAHMDALAHMTVADDMHWFGGGRADEHLTDFGPVHGDASKLPPFFTRGVLIDAPAFRGVDCLPKGSPIDAAEMEAICGAEGVEVRPWDVVVVRTGYMGLWPDAERMAAHQTAGPDISAARWMLDRGVIAAGSDTETFEVQPAPDPGPAGNPQPVHTALLIERGVYIMESLDLEELARHKVYEFLFVALPVKIRGATGSMVDPVAVV
;
A
#
# COMPACT_ATOMS: atom_id res chain seq x y z
N MET A 1 -14.11 23.85 17.82
CA MET A 1 -14.19 23.83 16.35
C MET A 1 -14.51 22.40 15.97
N THR A 2 -15.64 22.14 15.31
CA THR A 2 -15.94 20.80 14.77
C THR A 2 -14.97 20.55 13.62
N VAL A 3 -14.01 19.65 13.82
CA VAL A 3 -13.14 19.16 12.75
C VAL A 3 -14.06 18.55 11.69
N SER A 4 -13.89 18.96 10.44
CA SER A 4 -14.63 18.39 9.30
C SER A 4 -14.48 16.87 9.35
N SER A 5 -15.54 16.10 9.12
CA SER A 5 -15.53 14.64 9.09
C SER A 5 -14.49 14.06 8.11
N ASN A 6 -13.97 14.87 7.20
CA ASN A 6 -12.99 14.51 6.16
C ASN A 6 -11.53 14.64 6.61
N ALA A 7 -11.25 15.33 7.73
CA ALA A 7 -9.89 15.48 8.24
C ALA A 7 -9.24 14.14 8.68
N GLU A 8 -10.05 13.13 8.98
CA GLU A 8 -9.56 11.80 9.37
C GLU A 8 -9.43 10.79 8.22
N VAL A 9 -9.91 11.12 7.01
CA VAL A 9 -9.95 10.19 5.86
C VAL A 9 -9.33 10.74 4.57
N GLY A 10 -8.80 11.95 4.59
CA GLY A 10 -8.15 12.56 3.43
C GLY A 10 -9.05 12.67 2.18
N PRO A 11 -8.46 13.04 1.02
CA PRO A 11 -9.21 13.21 -0.23
C PRO A 11 -9.97 11.95 -0.69
N ALA A 12 -9.45 10.76 -0.40
CA ALA A 12 -10.11 9.51 -0.79
C ALA A 12 -11.49 9.31 -0.14
N GLY A 13 -11.73 9.94 1.03
CA GLY A 13 -13.05 9.94 1.67
C GLY A 13 -14.09 10.79 0.96
N GLU A 14 -13.69 11.61 0.00
CA GLU A 14 -14.55 12.50 -0.80
C GLU A 14 -14.79 12.00 -2.23
N LEU A 15 -14.38 10.75 -2.55
CA LEU A 15 -14.54 10.16 -3.87
C LEU A 15 -16.00 10.28 -4.35
N PRO A 16 -16.28 11.05 -5.43
CA PRO A 16 -17.64 11.25 -5.91
C PRO A 16 -18.28 9.96 -6.42
N ALA A 17 -19.56 9.77 -6.16
CA ALA A 17 -20.30 8.57 -6.59
C ALA A 17 -20.25 8.37 -8.10
N GLU A 18 -20.24 9.45 -8.89
CA GLU A 18 -20.11 9.41 -10.35
C GLU A 18 -18.76 8.84 -10.80
N GLN A 19 -17.67 9.08 -10.04
CA GLN A 19 -16.35 8.50 -10.35
C GLN A 19 -16.36 6.99 -10.14
N VAL A 20 -17.05 6.49 -9.11
CA VAL A 20 -17.26 5.06 -8.87
C VAL A 20 -17.99 4.43 -10.06
N VAL A 21 -19.03 5.08 -10.59
CA VAL A 21 -19.78 4.61 -11.77
C VAL A 21 -18.91 4.63 -13.03
N VAL A 22 -18.09 5.68 -13.20
CA VAL A 22 -17.15 5.80 -14.34
C VAL A 22 -16.14 4.65 -14.27
N ALA A 23 -15.55 4.43 -13.11
CA ALA A 23 -14.57 3.35 -12.91
C ALA A 23 -15.17 1.97 -13.17
N ALA A 24 -16.39 1.70 -12.71
CA ALA A 24 -17.09 0.44 -12.97
C ALA A 24 -17.29 0.14 -14.47
N ARG A 25 -17.42 1.19 -15.29
CA ARG A 25 -17.59 1.06 -16.75
C ARG A 25 -16.29 0.81 -17.52
N MET A 26 -15.15 0.84 -16.83
CA MET A 26 -13.85 0.54 -17.45
C MET A 26 -13.64 -0.94 -17.69
N VAL A 27 -14.34 -1.80 -16.98
CA VAL A 27 -14.22 -3.25 -17.12
C VAL A 27 -14.65 -3.68 -18.53
N ARG A 28 -13.73 -4.34 -19.26
CA ARG A 28 -13.89 -4.80 -20.64
C ARG A 28 -13.85 -6.30 -20.77
N GLU A 29 -12.89 -6.93 -20.11
CA GLU A 29 -12.60 -8.36 -20.21
C GLU A 29 -13.15 -9.15 -19.03
N GLY A 30 -13.37 -8.50 -17.88
CA GLY A 30 -13.74 -9.14 -16.61
C GLY A 30 -12.60 -9.95 -16.00
N ARG A 31 -11.35 -9.67 -16.37
CA ARG A 31 -10.17 -10.32 -15.82
C ARG A 31 -9.76 -9.63 -14.55
N LEU A 32 -9.48 -10.44 -13.49
CA LEU A 32 -8.99 -9.98 -12.20
C LEU A 32 -7.48 -10.23 -12.12
N ILE A 33 -6.73 -9.20 -11.73
CA ILE A 33 -5.29 -9.27 -11.48
C ILE A 33 -5.08 -8.87 -10.03
N SER A 34 -4.59 -9.80 -9.19
CA SER A 34 -4.18 -9.48 -7.81
C SER A 34 -2.89 -8.65 -7.84
N LEU A 35 -2.87 -7.60 -7.03
CA LEU A 35 -1.70 -6.72 -6.88
C LEU A 35 -0.96 -6.99 -5.55
N ALA A 36 -1.08 -8.20 -5.01
CA ALA A 36 -0.40 -8.61 -3.79
C ALA A 36 0.23 -9.99 -3.95
N SER A 37 1.43 -10.15 -3.40
CA SER A 37 2.11 -11.44 -3.30
C SER A 37 1.77 -12.16 -1.99
N PRO A 38 1.83 -13.52 -1.95
CA PRO A 38 1.60 -14.27 -0.74
C PRO A 38 2.52 -13.87 0.40
N ARG A 39 1.97 -13.80 1.62
CA ARG A 39 2.73 -13.55 2.86
C ARG A 39 3.09 -14.86 3.52
N PHE A 40 4.32 -14.97 4.05
CA PHE A 40 4.80 -16.19 4.68
C PHE A 40 5.90 -15.90 5.71
N PRO A 41 6.14 -16.80 6.70
CA PRO A 41 7.25 -16.65 7.64
C PRO A 41 8.61 -16.61 6.93
N GLY A 42 9.39 -15.56 7.21
CA GLY A 42 10.69 -15.34 6.56
C GLY A 42 10.63 -14.52 5.25
N MET A 43 9.47 -14.01 4.87
CA MET A 43 9.34 -13.09 3.74
C MET A 43 10.22 -11.83 3.93
N PRO A 44 10.71 -11.21 2.85
CA PRO A 44 11.38 -9.91 2.92
C PRO A 44 10.47 -8.85 3.55
N LEU A 45 11.04 -8.01 4.39
CA LEU A 45 10.37 -6.90 5.07
C LEU A 45 11.34 -5.73 5.20
N PHE A 46 10.79 -4.52 5.27
CA PHE A 46 11.58 -3.34 5.58
C PHE A 46 12.30 -3.51 6.94
N PRO A 47 13.60 -3.15 7.03
CA PRO A 47 14.36 -3.28 8.27
C PRO A 47 13.72 -2.52 9.44
N GLY A 48 13.56 -3.20 10.58
CA GLY A 48 12.94 -2.64 11.77
C GLY A 48 11.50 -3.10 12.02
N HIS A 49 10.82 -3.67 11.02
CA HIS A 49 9.53 -4.29 11.23
C HIS A 49 9.67 -5.70 11.86
N PRO A 50 8.74 -6.10 12.76
CA PRO A 50 8.72 -7.45 13.30
C PRO A 50 8.38 -8.47 12.21
N PRO A 51 8.92 -9.71 12.30
CA PRO A 51 8.73 -10.72 11.26
C PRO A 51 7.27 -11.18 11.16
N PHE A 52 6.85 -11.51 9.95
CA PHE A 52 5.58 -12.19 9.71
C PHE A 52 5.65 -13.63 10.23
N GLN A 53 4.67 -14.03 11.05
CA GLN A 53 4.61 -15.35 11.65
C GLN A 53 3.21 -15.96 11.57
N VAL A 54 3.18 -17.28 11.33
CA VAL A 54 1.96 -18.09 11.43
C VAL A 54 2.22 -19.19 12.46
N LEU A 55 1.45 -19.20 13.53
CA LEU A 55 1.58 -20.13 14.64
C LEU A 55 0.31 -20.96 14.77
N ASN A 56 0.41 -22.28 14.60
CA ASN A 56 -0.72 -23.17 14.76
C ASN A 56 -1.22 -23.17 16.21
N TYR A 57 -2.46 -22.77 16.39
CA TYR A 57 -3.17 -22.85 17.68
C TYR A 57 -3.90 -24.18 17.83
N ARG A 58 -4.52 -24.67 16.76
CA ARG A 58 -5.27 -25.92 16.73
C ARG A 58 -4.94 -26.74 15.49
N THR A 59 -4.81 -28.04 15.67
CA THR A 59 -4.70 -29.00 14.58
C THR A 59 -5.68 -30.17 14.83
N PRO A 60 -6.18 -30.86 13.80
CA PRO A 60 -7.09 -32.00 13.97
C PRO A 60 -6.49 -33.09 14.86
N ARG A 61 -5.18 -33.37 14.71
CA ARG A 61 -4.46 -34.33 15.56
C ARG A 61 -4.39 -33.87 17.02
N GLY A 62 -4.02 -32.61 17.27
CA GLY A 62 -3.91 -32.06 18.61
C GLY A 62 -5.24 -32.04 19.34
N ILE A 63 -6.32 -31.68 18.67
CA ILE A 63 -7.69 -31.72 19.21
C ILE A 63 -8.07 -33.13 19.63
N ARG A 64 -7.77 -34.13 18.77
CA ARG A 64 -8.08 -35.54 19.05
C ARG A 64 -7.29 -36.07 20.25
N VAL A 65 -5.99 -35.80 20.30
CA VAL A 65 -5.10 -36.23 21.40
C VAL A 65 -5.50 -35.58 22.73
N ALA A 66 -5.86 -34.30 22.70
CA ALA A 66 -6.28 -33.56 23.90
C ALA A 66 -7.72 -33.87 24.34
N GLY A 67 -8.51 -34.62 23.58
CA GLY A 67 -9.93 -34.84 23.84
C GLY A 67 -10.76 -33.54 23.80
N ALA A 68 -10.25 -32.50 23.14
CA ALA A 68 -10.82 -31.15 23.12
C ALA A 68 -11.77 -30.94 21.92
N GLN A 69 -12.61 -31.90 21.59
CA GLN A 69 -13.53 -31.84 20.47
C GLN A 69 -14.63 -30.79 20.76
N PRO A 70 -14.75 -29.71 19.98
CA PRO A 70 -15.73 -28.65 20.24
C PRO A 70 -17.18 -29.09 19.98
N TRP A 71 -17.37 -30.17 19.23
CA TRP A 71 -18.69 -30.72 18.89
C TRP A 71 -19.06 -31.94 19.77
N GLY A 72 -18.34 -32.16 20.89
CA GLY A 72 -18.54 -33.28 21.80
C GLY A 72 -17.85 -34.56 21.33
N PRO A 73 -17.97 -35.65 22.14
CA PRO A 73 -17.26 -36.90 21.90
C PRO A 73 -17.76 -37.70 20.68
N LEU A 74 -19.01 -37.47 20.27
CA LEU A 74 -19.64 -38.17 19.15
C LEU A 74 -19.45 -37.39 17.85
N ASN A 75 -18.38 -37.69 17.17
CA ASN A 75 -18.09 -37.14 15.88
C ASN A 75 -17.68 -38.28 14.91
N ASP A 76 -18.67 -39.08 14.51
CA ASP A 76 -18.47 -40.24 13.65
C ASP A 76 -17.97 -39.89 12.26
N ALA A 77 -18.19 -38.64 11.81
CA ALA A 77 -17.64 -38.12 10.57
C ALA A 77 -16.14 -37.86 10.64
N GLY A 78 -15.51 -37.88 11.83
CA GLY A 78 -14.09 -37.57 12.01
C GLY A 78 -13.76 -36.11 11.68
N LEU A 79 -14.74 -35.18 11.72
CA LEU A 79 -14.57 -33.76 11.43
C LEU A 79 -13.50 -33.14 12.35
N GLY A 80 -12.59 -32.41 11.78
CA GLY A 80 -11.55 -31.65 12.46
C GLY A 80 -11.39 -30.26 11.83
N TYR A 81 -10.69 -29.36 12.52
CA TYR A 81 -10.38 -28.02 12.01
C TYR A 81 -8.97 -27.61 12.40
N MET A 82 -8.45 -26.61 11.70
CA MET A 82 -7.20 -25.93 12.02
C MET A 82 -7.49 -24.46 12.33
N ALA A 83 -6.73 -23.92 13.24
CA ALA A 83 -6.72 -22.50 13.55
C ALA A 83 -5.30 -22.07 13.89
N GLU A 84 -4.98 -20.84 13.55
CA GLU A 84 -3.66 -20.25 13.72
C GLU A 84 -3.74 -18.81 14.24
N TYR A 85 -2.64 -18.35 14.80
CA TYR A 85 -2.36 -16.94 15.00
C TYR A 85 -1.53 -16.42 13.84
N VAL A 86 -1.92 -15.26 13.30
CA VAL A 86 -1.08 -14.46 12.42
C VAL A 86 -0.53 -13.29 13.24
N MET A 87 0.78 -13.23 13.42
CA MET A 87 1.49 -12.17 14.11
C MET A 87 2.39 -11.46 13.12
N ALA A 88 2.12 -10.18 12.88
CA ALA A 88 2.82 -9.40 11.86
C ALA A 88 2.70 -7.91 12.14
N THR A 89 3.60 -7.12 11.55
CA THR A 89 3.33 -5.69 11.36
C THR A 89 2.19 -5.52 10.36
N SER A 90 1.38 -4.46 10.51
CA SER A 90 0.37 -4.09 9.52
C SER A 90 0.98 -3.67 8.17
N HIS A 91 2.30 -3.41 8.16
CA HIS A 91 3.12 -3.06 7.00
C HIS A 91 3.83 -4.29 6.41
N SER A 92 3.13 -5.43 6.27
CA SER A 92 3.68 -6.68 5.72
C SER A 92 3.17 -6.97 4.31
N GLY A 93 4.09 -7.09 3.34
CA GLY A 93 3.75 -7.27 1.92
C GLY A 93 2.92 -6.09 1.41
N ALA A 94 2.04 -6.31 0.44
CA ALA A 94 1.16 -5.23 -0.03
C ALA A 94 0.33 -4.67 1.12
N HIS A 95 0.47 -3.38 1.39
CA HIS A 95 -0.20 -2.69 2.48
C HIS A 95 -0.49 -1.23 2.12
N MET A 96 -1.32 -0.60 2.92
CA MET A 96 -1.67 0.82 2.81
C MET A 96 -1.36 1.50 4.13
N ASP A 97 -0.66 2.62 4.07
CA ASP A 97 -0.37 3.46 5.22
C ASP A 97 -1.61 4.24 5.64
N ALA A 98 -1.87 4.23 6.94
CA ALA A 98 -2.86 5.12 7.53
C ALA A 98 -2.26 6.52 7.72
N LEU A 99 -3.11 7.55 7.83
CA LEU A 99 -2.66 8.94 7.94
C LEU A 99 -1.78 9.21 9.17
N ALA A 100 -1.92 8.40 10.22
CA ALA A 100 -1.12 8.47 11.43
C ALA A 100 0.19 7.63 11.37
N HIS A 101 0.59 7.14 10.17
CA HIS A 101 1.80 6.31 10.05
C HIS A 101 3.07 7.10 10.32
N MET A 102 3.15 8.30 9.79
CA MET A 102 4.33 9.16 9.88
C MET A 102 4.00 10.48 10.58
N THR A 103 4.98 11.02 11.27
CA THR A 103 4.87 12.33 11.93
C THR A 103 6.00 13.25 11.49
N VAL A 104 5.79 14.56 11.58
CA VAL A 104 6.78 15.57 11.23
C VAL A 104 6.80 16.70 12.27
N ALA A 105 7.92 17.44 12.32
CA ALA A 105 8.21 18.55 13.22
C ALA A 105 8.25 18.18 14.71
N ASP A 106 8.57 19.19 15.55
CA ASP A 106 8.75 19.00 17.00
C ASP A 106 7.44 18.61 17.72
N ASP A 107 6.30 19.01 17.17
CA ASP A 107 4.98 18.70 17.70
C ASP A 107 4.44 17.32 17.19
N MET A 108 5.25 16.61 16.42
CA MET A 108 4.96 15.26 15.90
C MET A 108 3.54 15.15 15.33
N HIS A 109 3.19 16.08 14.43
CA HIS A 109 1.87 16.10 13.81
C HIS A 109 1.78 15.26 12.55
N TRP A 110 0.53 14.91 12.18
CA TRP A 110 0.15 14.26 10.92
C TRP A 110 -1.12 14.89 10.35
N PHE A 111 -1.56 14.38 9.20
CA PHE A 111 -2.69 14.93 8.45
C PHE A 111 -3.97 15.06 9.31
N GLY A 112 -4.73 16.09 9.01
CA GLY A 112 -6.04 16.32 9.64
C GLY A 112 -5.99 16.84 11.06
N GLY A 113 -4.83 17.37 11.50
CA GLY A 113 -4.65 17.92 12.84
C GLY A 113 -4.31 16.87 13.90
N GLY A 114 -3.91 15.66 13.47
CA GLY A 114 -3.38 14.67 14.39
C GLY A 114 -2.08 15.13 15.04
N ARG A 115 -1.86 14.81 16.33
CA ARG A 115 -0.68 15.18 17.11
C ARG A 115 -0.38 14.10 18.13
N ALA A 116 0.89 13.81 18.33
CA ALA A 116 1.30 12.71 19.19
C ALA A 116 0.89 12.92 20.67
N ASP A 117 1.01 14.13 21.19
CA ASP A 117 0.67 14.48 22.58
C ASP A 117 -0.85 14.43 22.87
N GLU A 118 -1.69 14.57 21.85
CA GLU A 118 -3.15 14.58 21.99
C GLU A 118 -3.81 13.27 21.54
N HIS A 119 -3.22 12.60 20.53
CA HIS A 119 -3.90 11.53 19.80
C HIS A 119 -3.16 10.19 19.79
N LEU A 120 -1.94 10.10 20.38
CA LEU A 120 -1.24 8.84 20.52
C LEU A 120 -1.45 8.27 21.94
N THR A 121 -1.89 7.02 22.00
CA THR A 121 -2.11 6.28 23.25
C THR A 121 -1.17 5.07 23.32
N ASP A 122 -1.17 4.36 24.47
CA ASP A 122 -0.45 3.08 24.62
C ASP A 122 -0.92 1.99 23.65
N PHE A 123 -2.10 2.17 23.04
CA PHE A 123 -2.71 1.24 22.07
C PHE A 123 -2.70 1.77 20.63
N GLY A 124 -1.86 2.76 20.35
CA GLY A 124 -1.73 3.40 19.06
C GLY A 124 -2.55 4.68 18.89
N PRO A 125 -2.57 5.26 17.68
CA PRO A 125 -3.28 6.50 17.40
C PRO A 125 -4.81 6.32 17.48
N VAL A 126 -5.50 7.38 17.94
CA VAL A 126 -6.97 7.46 17.99
C VAL A 126 -7.53 8.43 16.94
N HIS A 127 -6.66 9.06 16.14
CA HIS A 127 -7.00 9.94 15.03
C HIS A 127 -6.21 9.50 13.78
N GLY A 128 -6.90 9.28 12.65
CA GLY A 128 -6.26 8.88 11.39
C GLY A 128 -5.64 7.48 11.38
N ASP A 129 -6.11 6.57 12.24
CA ASP A 129 -5.67 5.18 12.31
C ASP A 129 -6.25 4.31 11.16
N ALA A 130 -5.79 3.07 11.03
CA ALA A 130 -6.21 2.18 9.95
C ALA A 130 -7.70 1.79 9.99
N SER A 131 -8.42 2.03 11.08
CA SER A 131 -9.87 1.83 11.11
C SER A 131 -10.64 2.84 10.25
N LYS A 132 -10.00 3.95 9.90
CA LYS A 132 -10.55 5.04 9.08
C LYS A 132 -10.23 4.93 7.59
N LEU A 133 -9.33 4.04 7.18
CA LEU A 133 -8.99 3.85 5.77
C LEU A 133 -10.26 3.63 4.93
N PRO A 134 -10.51 4.42 3.86
CA PRO A 134 -11.69 4.25 3.02
C PRO A 134 -11.56 3.01 2.12
N PRO A 135 -12.67 2.47 1.61
CA PRO A 135 -12.63 1.55 0.49
C PRO A 135 -12.26 2.31 -0.78
N PHE A 136 -11.49 1.69 -1.66
CA PHE A 136 -11.15 2.22 -2.96
C PHE A 136 -11.90 1.45 -4.05
N PHE A 137 -12.54 2.18 -4.94
CA PHE A 137 -13.18 1.68 -6.13
C PHE A 137 -13.15 2.82 -7.17
N THR A 138 -12.03 2.96 -7.87
CA THR A 138 -11.77 4.08 -8.77
C THR A 138 -10.83 3.67 -9.90
N ARG A 139 -10.49 4.58 -10.79
CA ARG A 139 -9.51 4.31 -11.84
C ARG A 139 -8.11 4.19 -11.26
N GLY A 140 -7.39 3.13 -11.64
CA GLY A 140 -5.96 2.96 -11.43
C GLY A 140 -5.18 3.26 -12.71
N VAL A 141 -4.00 3.87 -12.55
CA VAL A 141 -3.04 4.13 -13.62
C VAL A 141 -1.68 3.53 -13.23
N LEU A 142 -1.15 2.67 -14.10
CA LEU A 142 0.21 2.12 -13.97
C LEU A 142 1.20 3.07 -14.64
N ILE A 143 2.30 3.32 -13.97
CA ILE A 143 3.50 3.98 -14.49
C ILE A 143 4.63 2.94 -14.51
N ASP A 144 5.01 2.44 -15.69
CA ASP A 144 5.99 1.35 -15.85
C ASP A 144 7.39 1.91 -16.17
N ALA A 145 8.10 2.36 -15.14
CA ALA A 145 9.41 2.97 -15.32
C ALA A 145 10.48 2.01 -15.88
N PRO A 146 10.57 0.72 -15.48
CA PRO A 146 11.48 -0.23 -16.11
C PRO A 146 11.26 -0.42 -17.60
N ALA A 147 10.01 -0.58 -18.04
CA ALA A 147 9.71 -0.73 -19.46
C ALA A 147 10.11 0.52 -20.25
N PHE A 148 9.88 1.71 -19.72
CA PHE A 148 10.29 2.98 -20.33
C PHE A 148 11.81 3.09 -20.43
N ARG A 149 12.56 2.67 -19.40
CA ARG A 149 14.04 2.69 -19.40
C ARG A 149 14.69 1.50 -20.13
N GLY A 150 13.89 0.50 -20.57
CA GLY A 150 14.37 -0.69 -21.25
C GLY A 150 15.17 -1.65 -20.34
N VAL A 151 14.77 -1.77 -19.08
CA VAL A 151 15.36 -2.66 -18.08
C VAL A 151 14.26 -3.51 -17.41
N ASP A 152 14.63 -4.64 -16.80
CA ASP A 152 13.66 -5.48 -16.08
C ASP A 152 13.31 -4.90 -14.69
N CYS A 153 14.32 -4.34 -14.02
CA CYS A 153 14.21 -3.76 -12.69
C CYS A 153 15.14 -2.55 -12.55
N LEU A 154 14.68 -1.50 -11.90
CA LEU A 154 15.51 -0.30 -11.67
C LEU A 154 16.64 -0.61 -10.69
N PRO A 155 17.83 -0.01 -10.87
CA PRO A 155 18.92 -0.09 -9.89
C PRO A 155 18.52 0.54 -8.55
N LYS A 156 19.17 0.10 -7.48
CA LYS A 156 18.99 0.65 -6.12
C LYS A 156 19.10 2.17 -6.11
N GLY A 157 18.17 2.82 -5.44
CA GLY A 157 18.17 4.28 -5.26
C GLY A 157 17.94 5.08 -6.54
N SER A 158 17.35 4.47 -7.59
CA SER A 158 17.00 5.16 -8.83
C SER A 158 15.80 6.08 -8.63
N PRO A 159 15.92 7.41 -8.80
CA PRO A 159 14.78 8.30 -8.73
C PRO A 159 13.93 8.23 -10.00
N ILE A 160 12.63 8.48 -9.84
CA ILE A 160 11.67 8.74 -10.91
C ILE A 160 11.15 10.15 -10.66
N ASP A 161 11.43 11.10 -11.52
CA ASP A 161 11.04 12.49 -11.38
C ASP A 161 9.73 12.82 -12.13
N ALA A 162 9.24 14.04 -11.95
CA ALA A 162 8.01 14.52 -12.59
C ALA A 162 8.08 14.49 -14.12
N ALA A 163 9.23 14.81 -14.71
CA ALA A 163 9.40 14.83 -16.16
C ALA A 163 9.36 13.42 -16.74
N GLU A 164 9.92 12.45 -16.02
CA GLU A 164 9.86 11.04 -16.39
C GLU A 164 8.44 10.48 -16.23
N MET A 165 7.73 10.81 -15.14
CA MET A 165 6.30 10.43 -14.96
C MET A 165 5.46 10.89 -16.17
N GLU A 166 5.64 12.13 -16.60
CA GLU A 166 4.94 12.68 -17.78
C GLU A 166 5.32 11.97 -19.07
N ALA A 167 6.62 11.69 -19.25
CA ALA A 167 7.13 11.01 -20.44
C ALA A 167 6.61 9.56 -20.54
N ILE A 168 6.54 8.85 -19.40
CA ILE A 168 5.97 7.49 -19.32
C ILE A 168 4.49 7.53 -19.70
N CYS A 169 3.71 8.44 -19.10
CA CYS A 169 2.30 8.62 -19.46
C CYS A 169 2.10 8.83 -20.97
N GLY A 170 2.95 9.67 -21.58
CA GLY A 170 2.92 9.90 -23.02
C GLY A 170 3.26 8.66 -23.85
N ALA A 171 4.24 7.87 -23.42
CA ALA A 171 4.65 6.63 -24.09
C ALA A 171 3.59 5.52 -23.96
N GLU A 172 2.91 5.44 -22.83
CA GLU A 172 1.87 4.45 -22.54
C GLU A 172 0.50 4.88 -23.06
N GLY A 173 0.36 6.14 -23.51
CA GLY A 173 -0.90 6.69 -24.02
C GLY A 173 -1.96 6.90 -22.93
N VAL A 174 -1.53 7.17 -21.69
CA VAL A 174 -2.42 7.40 -20.54
C VAL A 174 -2.28 8.83 -20.03
N GLU A 175 -3.26 9.26 -19.24
CA GLU A 175 -3.30 10.56 -18.56
C GLU A 175 -3.76 10.34 -17.12
N VAL A 176 -3.04 10.91 -16.16
CA VAL A 176 -3.46 10.91 -14.75
C VAL A 176 -4.47 12.03 -14.52
N ARG A 177 -5.57 11.71 -13.87
CA ARG A 177 -6.74 12.59 -13.63
C ARG A 177 -7.10 12.66 -12.16
N PRO A 178 -7.88 13.66 -11.75
CA PRO A 178 -8.40 13.71 -10.38
C PRO A 178 -9.15 12.42 -10.01
N TRP A 179 -8.95 11.99 -8.76
CA TRP A 179 -9.51 10.78 -8.16
C TRP A 179 -8.86 9.46 -8.59
N ASP A 180 -7.79 9.51 -9.37
CA ASP A 180 -7.03 8.31 -9.71
C ASP A 180 -6.23 7.78 -8.53
N VAL A 181 -5.94 6.48 -8.61
CA VAL A 181 -4.85 5.82 -7.89
C VAL A 181 -3.71 5.60 -8.88
N VAL A 182 -2.52 6.13 -8.57
CA VAL A 182 -1.33 5.96 -9.39
C VAL A 182 -0.44 4.87 -8.77
N VAL A 183 -0.10 3.84 -9.54
CA VAL A 183 0.83 2.80 -9.11
C VAL A 183 2.09 2.83 -9.96
N VAL A 184 3.25 2.93 -9.30
CA VAL A 184 4.57 3.08 -9.94
C VAL A 184 5.33 1.77 -9.82
N ARG A 185 5.60 1.13 -10.95
CA ARG A 185 6.42 -0.07 -11.02
C ARG A 185 7.89 0.30 -11.14
N THR A 186 8.73 -0.35 -10.34
CA THR A 186 10.19 -0.31 -10.41
C THR A 186 10.79 -1.65 -10.87
N GLY A 187 9.98 -2.71 -10.92
CA GLY A 187 10.37 -4.09 -11.22
C GLY A 187 10.84 -4.87 -9.98
N TYR A 188 10.80 -4.24 -8.80
CA TYR A 188 11.29 -4.82 -7.55
C TYR A 188 10.57 -6.11 -7.15
N MET A 189 9.25 -6.15 -7.29
CA MET A 189 8.48 -7.37 -6.97
C MET A 189 8.65 -8.49 -7.98
N GLY A 190 9.21 -8.26 -9.15
CA GLY A 190 9.67 -9.31 -10.08
C GLY A 190 10.82 -10.16 -9.52
N LEU A 191 11.46 -9.72 -8.44
CA LEU A 191 12.51 -10.42 -7.73
C LEU A 191 12.01 -11.18 -6.49
N TRP A 192 10.75 -10.99 -6.11
CA TRP A 192 10.13 -11.62 -4.94
C TRP A 192 10.11 -13.15 -5.06
N PRO A 193 10.39 -13.92 -3.99
CA PRO A 193 10.79 -13.49 -2.64
C PRO A 193 12.31 -13.60 -2.38
N ASP A 194 13.15 -13.42 -3.39
CA ASP A 194 14.60 -13.57 -3.29
C ASP A 194 15.23 -12.31 -2.65
N ALA A 195 15.37 -12.32 -1.33
CA ALA A 195 15.87 -11.20 -0.55
C ALA A 195 17.29 -10.75 -0.95
N GLU A 196 18.14 -11.66 -1.42
CA GLU A 196 19.50 -11.34 -1.87
C GLU A 196 19.45 -10.51 -3.18
N ARG A 197 18.66 -10.96 -4.15
CA ARG A 197 18.47 -10.21 -5.40
C ARG A 197 17.75 -8.89 -5.16
N MET A 198 16.73 -8.88 -4.31
CA MET A 198 15.99 -7.67 -3.95
C MET A 198 16.90 -6.59 -3.35
N ALA A 199 17.89 -6.96 -2.54
CA ALA A 199 18.81 -6.01 -1.89
C ALA A 199 19.58 -5.10 -2.87
N ALA A 200 19.81 -5.54 -4.10
CA ALA A 200 20.50 -4.77 -5.15
C ALA A 200 19.57 -3.76 -5.87
N HIS A 201 18.28 -3.82 -5.62
CA HIS A 201 17.24 -3.03 -6.30
C HIS A 201 16.32 -2.27 -5.34
N GLN A 202 16.62 -2.27 -4.04
CA GLN A 202 15.84 -1.56 -3.02
C GLN A 202 15.79 -0.06 -3.28
N THR A 203 14.74 0.58 -2.76
CA THR A 203 14.65 2.04 -2.64
C THR A 203 14.70 2.83 -3.95
N ALA A 204 14.41 2.21 -5.08
CA ALA A 204 14.05 2.95 -6.29
C ALA A 204 12.61 3.46 -6.16
N GLY A 205 12.29 4.61 -6.73
CA GLY A 205 10.92 5.12 -6.66
C GLY A 205 10.78 6.61 -6.98
N PRO A 206 9.57 7.16 -6.84
CA PRO A 206 9.28 8.56 -7.04
C PRO A 206 10.11 9.48 -6.14
N ASP A 207 10.54 10.61 -6.66
CA ASP A 207 11.12 11.70 -5.89
C ASP A 207 10.06 12.75 -5.52
N ILE A 208 10.47 13.81 -4.82
CA ILE A 208 9.56 14.88 -4.38
C ILE A 208 8.89 15.63 -5.54
N SER A 209 9.54 15.70 -6.71
CA SER A 209 8.94 16.34 -7.88
C SER A 209 7.81 15.49 -8.47
N ALA A 210 7.97 14.16 -8.49
CA ALA A 210 6.93 13.22 -8.88
C ALA A 210 5.73 13.25 -7.91
N ALA A 211 5.98 13.38 -6.59
CA ALA A 211 4.91 13.55 -5.61
C ALA A 211 4.09 14.82 -5.89
N ARG A 212 4.74 15.94 -6.13
CA ARG A 212 4.07 17.19 -6.50
C ARG A 212 3.28 17.07 -7.80
N TRP A 213 3.84 16.39 -8.79
CA TRP A 213 3.17 16.10 -10.06
C TRP A 213 1.87 15.30 -9.86
N MET A 214 1.85 14.29 -8.96
CA MET A 214 0.65 13.56 -8.60
C MET A 214 -0.36 14.43 -7.86
N LEU A 215 0.08 15.24 -6.89
CA LEU A 215 -0.77 16.16 -6.13
C LEU A 215 -1.46 17.19 -7.03
N ASP A 216 -0.74 17.76 -8.00
CA ASP A 216 -1.27 18.75 -8.95
C ASP A 216 -2.35 18.15 -9.86
N ARG A 217 -2.36 16.81 -10.02
CA ARG A 217 -3.37 16.07 -10.78
C ARG A 217 -4.53 15.53 -9.95
N GLY A 218 -4.53 15.78 -8.65
CA GLY A 218 -5.62 15.38 -7.76
C GLY A 218 -5.70 13.88 -7.49
N VAL A 219 -4.55 13.19 -7.48
CA VAL A 219 -4.42 11.78 -7.09
C VAL A 219 -4.85 11.60 -5.65
N ILE A 220 -5.61 10.55 -5.34
CA ILE A 220 -6.12 10.27 -3.98
C ILE A 220 -5.36 9.19 -3.24
N ALA A 221 -4.62 8.35 -3.95
CA ALA A 221 -3.67 7.39 -3.39
C ALA A 221 -2.58 7.09 -4.42
N ALA A 222 -1.39 6.80 -3.94
CA ALA A 222 -0.26 6.38 -4.74
C ALA A 222 0.29 5.06 -4.20
N GLY A 223 0.90 4.25 -5.06
CA GLY A 223 1.51 2.98 -4.64
C GLY A 223 2.76 2.66 -5.44
N SER A 224 3.60 1.77 -4.91
CA SER A 224 4.72 1.19 -5.65
C SER A 224 4.92 -0.28 -5.29
N ASP A 225 5.79 -0.90 -6.04
CA ASP A 225 6.25 -2.27 -5.79
C ASP A 225 7.44 -2.34 -4.83
N THR A 226 7.88 -1.21 -4.24
CA THR A 226 8.95 -1.17 -3.24
C THR A 226 8.42 -1.04 -1.81
N GLU A 227 9.29 -1.29 -0.81
CA GLU A 227 8.97 -1.21 0.62
C GLU A 227 9.03 0.21 1.18
N THR A 228 9.38 1.19 0.35
CA THR A 228 9.59 2.60 0.76
C THR A 228 8.82 3.57 -0.10
N PHE A 229 8.05 3.09 -1.08
CA PHE A 229 7.40 3.90 -2.11
C PHE A 229 8.37 4.85 -2.82
N GLU A 230 9.00 5.76 -2.08
CA GLU A 230 9.91 6.80 -2.59
C GLU A 230 11.36 6.36 -2.68
N VAL A 231 12.10 7.04 -3.53
CA VAL A 231 13.53 6.84 -3.66
C VAL A 231 14.30 7.18 -2.38
N GLN A 232 15.23 6.31 -2.00
CA GLN A 232 16.13 6.55 -0.87
C GLN A 232 17.60 6.26 -1.25
N PRO A 233 18.54 7.17 -0.85
CA PRO A 233 18.29 8.43 -0.17
C PRO A 233 17.55 9.44 -1.06
N ALA A 234 16.77 10.33 -0.44
CA ALA A 234 16.05 11.37 -1.18
C ALA A 234 17.06 12.29 -1.92
N PRO A 235 16.91 12.50 -3.25
CA PRO A 235 17.80 13.40 -4.00
C PRO A 235 17.69 14.86 -3.55
N ASP A 236 16.51 15.27 -3.11
CA ASP A 236 16.23 16.59 -2.53
C ASP A 236 15.52 16.44 -1.19
N PRO A 237 16.29 16.29 -0.07
CA PRO A 237 15.71 16.16 1.27
C PRO A 237 15.23 17.51 1.83
N GLY A 238 15.39 18.60 1.09
CA GLY A 238 15.11 19.94 1.56
C GLY A 238 16.06 20.42 2.66
N PRO A 239 15.90 21.67 3.13
CA PRO A 239 16.81 22.31 4.10
C PRO A 239 16.78 21.63 5.49
N ALA A 240 15.71 20.93 5.83
CA ALA A 240 15.59 20.18 7.08
C ALA A 240 16.22 18.78 7.04
N GLY A 241 16.70 18.33 5.87
CA GLY A 241 17.29 16.99 5.71
C GLY A 241 16.26 15.87 5.87
N ASN A 242 15.02 16.06 5.40
CA ASN A 242 13.96 15.08 5.49
C ASN A 242 14.29 13.81 4.68
N PRO A 243 14.42 12.62 5.30
CA PRO A 243 14.76 11.40 4.59
C PRO A 243 13.61 10.86 3.73
N GLN A 244 12.36 11.27 4.00
CA GLN A 244 11.15 10.83 3.30
C GLN A 244 10.25 12.00 2.91
N PRO A 245 10.71 12.90 2.01
CA PRO A 245 9.95 14.08 1.62
C PRO A 245 8.67 13.75 0.85
N VAL A 246 8.60 12.61 0.15
CA VAL A 246 7.41 12.18 -0.59
C VAL A 246 6.32 11.74 0.38
N HIS A 247 6.63 10.92 1.38
CA HIS A 247 5.67 10.58 2.45
C HIS A 247 5.15 11.83 3.15
N THR A 248 6.04 12.78 3.44
CA THR A 248 5.63 14.05 4.04
C THR A 248 4.64 14.79 3.16
N ALA A 249 4.95 14.96 1.88
CA ALA A 249 4.08 15.71 0.95
C ALA A 249 2.74 15.01 0.70
N LEU A 250 2.74 13.71 0.46
CA LEU A 250 1.53 12.96 0.15
C LEU A 250 0.69 12.69 1.40
N LEU A 251 1.27 11.97 2.37
CA LEU A 251 0.53 11.43 3.51
C LEU A 251 0.25 12.50 4.58
N ILE A 252 1.29 13.27 5.00
CA ILE A 252 1.17 14.19 6.14
C ILE A 252 0.53 15.52 5.71
N GLU A 253 0.99 16.12 4.60
CA GLU A 253 0.51 17.44 4.20
C GLU A 253 -0.83 17.40 3.48
N ARG A 254 -1.09 16.33 2.69
CA ARG A 254 -2.22 16.26 1.78
C ARG A 254 -3.19 15.11 2.03
N GLY A 255 -2.88 14.16 2.91
CA GLY A 255 -3.73 13.03 3.23
C GLY A 255 -3.94 12.05 2.06
N VAL A 256 -3.03 12.07 1.08
CA VAL A 256 -2.99 11.10 -0.02
C VAL A 256 -2.35 9.83 0.49
N TYR A 257 -3.08 8.73 0.40
CA TYR A 257 -2.63 7.44 0.93
C TYR A 257 -1.47 6.87 0.12
N ILE A 258 -0.59 6.15 0.82
CA ILE A 258 0.54 5.45 0.20
C ILE A 258 0.31 3.96 0.34
N MET A 259 0.63 3.21 -0.73
CA MET A 259 0.67 1.76 -0.74
C MET A 259 2.05 1.28 -1.14
N GLU A 260 2.50 0.20 -0.52
CA GLU A 260 3.83 -0.34 -0.73
C GLU A 260 3.79 -1.84 -1.03
N SER A 261 4.86 -2.34 -1.63
CA SER A 261 5.04 -3.77 -1.96
C SER A 261 3.91 -4.35 -2.82
N LEU A 262 3.37 -3.55 -3.76
CA LEU A 262 2.36 -4.00 -4.72
C LEU A 262 3.01 -4.89 -5.78
N ASP A 263 2.41 -6.02 -6.11
CA ASP A 263 2.83 -6.84 -7.23
C ASP A 263 2.25 -6.29 -8.55
N LEU A 264 3.05 -5.58 -9.30
CA LEU A 264 2.66 -4.90 -10.54
C LEU A 264 3.13 -5.65 -11.80
N GLU A 265 3.75 -6.82 -11.64
CA GLU A 265 4.38 -7.56 -12.72
C GLU A 265 3.36 -8.08 -13.76
N GLU A 266 2.18 -8.50 -13.30
CA GLU A 266 1.16 -8.97 -14.23
C GLU A 266 0.55 -7.84 -15.06
N LEU A 267 0.34 -6.66 -14.48
CA LEU A 267 -0.09 -5.46 -15.21
C LEU A 267 0.92 -5.10 -16.30
N ALA A 268 2.20 -5.01 -15.95
CA ALA A 268 3.29 -4.68 -16.87
C ALA A 268 3.39 -5.69 -18.02
N ARG A 269 3.38 -6.99 -17.70
CA ARG A 269 3.46 -8.08 -18.70
C ARG A 269 2.34 -8.00 -19.73
N HIS A 270 1.13 -7.62 -19.31
CA HIS A 270 -0.04 -7.47 -20.16
C HIS A 270 -0.24 -6.06 -20.71
N LYS A 271 0.64 -5.11 -20.38
CA LYS A 271 0.55 -3.70 -20.78
C LYS A 271 -0.81 -3.08 -20.42
N VAL A 272 -1.27 -3.39 -19.21
CA VAL A 272 -2.50 -2.82 -18.65
C VAL A 272 -2.13 -1.55 -17.88
N TYR A 273 -2.28 -0.41 -18.53
CA TYR A 273 -1.89 0.88 -17.97
C TYR A 273 -3.06 1.63 -17.32
N GLU A 274 -4.30 1.28 -17.68
CA GLU A 274 -5.52 1.79 -17.04
C GLU A 274 -6.43 0.62 -16.66
N PHE A 275 -7.01 0.66 -15.48
CA PHE A 275 -7.85 -0.41 -14.95
C PHE A 275 -8.79 0.10 -13.86
N LEU A 276 -9.84 -0.64 -13.55
CA LEU A 276 -10.58 -0.43 -12.32
C LEU A 276 -9.73 -0.92 -11.14
N PHE A 277 -9.35 -0.01 -10.26
CA PHE A 277 -8.64 -0.30 -9.02
C PHE A 277 -9.63 -0.54 -7.88
N VAL A 278 -9.50 -1.68 -7.21
CA VAL A 278 -10.30 -2.04 -6.04
C VAL A 278 -9.38 -2.38 -4.87
N ALA A 279 -9.55 -1.72 -3.73
CA ALA A 279 -8.84 -2.07 -2.51
C ALA A 279 -9.75 -1.90 -1.28
N LEU A 280 -9.74 -2.91 -0.42
CA LEU A 280 -10.55 -2.98 0.79
C LEU A 280 -9.63 -3.20 2.01
N PRO A 281 -9.06 -2.14 2.59
CA PRO A 281 -8.17 -2.26 3.74
C PRO A 281 -8.87 -2.88 4.95
N VAL A 282 -8.16 -3.72 5.69
CA VAL A 282 -8.64 -4.27 6.96
C VAL A 282 -8.72 -3.15 7.99
N LYS A 283 -9.88 -3.01 8.65
CA LYS A 283 -10.12 -1.98 9.65
C LYS A 283 -9.52 -2.35 10.99
N ILE A 284 -8.36 -1.80 11.33
CA ILE A 284 -7.65 -2.10 12.58
C ILE A 284 -7.53 -0.81 13.40
N ARG A 285 -8.24 -0.75 14.52
CA ARG A 285 -8.16 0.40 15.43
C ARG A 285 -6.78 0.46 16.09
N GLY A 286 -6.19 1.65 16.12
CA GLY A 286 -4.87 1.90 16.70
C GLY A 286 -3.69 1.46 15.82
N ALA A 287 -3.94 0.83 14.66
CA ALA A 287 -2.86 0.50 13.73
C ALA A 287 -2.55 1.69 12.80
N THR A 288 -1.30 1.76 12.37
CA THR A 288 -0.80 2.82 11.48
C THR A 288 -0.74 2.41 10.00
N GLY A 289 -1.16 1.20 9.71
CA GLY A 289 -1.27 0.66 8.36
C GLY A 289 -2.22 -0.51 8.30
N SER A 290 -2.50 -0.99 7.11
CA SER A 290 -3.35 -2.15 6.88
C SER A 290 -2.80 -3.00 5.75
N MET A 291 -2.56 -4.28 6.02
CA MET A 291 -2.38 -5.24 4.94
C MET A 291 -3.58 -5.16 4.00
N VAL A 292 -3.32 -5.16 2.71
CA VAL A 292 -4.35 -5.09 1.67
C VAL A 292 -4.01 -6.06 0.54
N ASP A 293 -5.03 -6.51 -0.17
CA ASP A 293 -4.89 -7.29 -1.40
C ASP A 293 -5.66 -6.54 -2.51
N PRO A 294 -5.04 -5.52 -3.12
CA PRO A 294 -5.70 -4.77 -4.15
C PRO A 294 -5.87 -5.60 -5.42
N VAL A 295 -6.91 -5.29 -6.18
CA VAL A 295 -7.22 -5.97 -7.44
C VAL A 295 -7.37 -4.95 -8.55
N ALA A 296 -6.70 -5.20 -9.66
CA ALA A 296 -7.01 -4.54 -10.93
C ALA A 296 -8.03 -5.37 -11.71
N VAL A 297 -9.10 -4.72 -12.17
CA VAL A 297 -10.13 -5.35 -13.02
C VAL A 297 -10.06 -4.74 -14.40
N VAL A 298 -9.91 -5.59 -15.43
CA VAL A 298 -9.68 -5.18 -16.82
C VAL A 298 -10.91 -5.45 -17.70
#